data_bfe902a7b97c24283bda1fe73534e90f
#
_entry.id   bfe902a7b97c24283bda1fe73534e90f
#
_cell.length_a   1.000
_cell.length_b   1.000
_cell.length_c   1.000
_cell.angle_alpha   90.00
_cell.angle_beta   90.00
_cell.angle_gamma   90.00
#
_symmetry.space_group_name_H-M   'P 1'
#
loop_
_entity.id
_entity.type
_entity.pdbx_description
1 polymer ?
#
loop_
_entity_poly.entity_id
_entity_poly.type
_entity_poly.pdbx_seq_one_letter_code
_entity_poly.pdbx_strand_id
1 'polypeptide(L)'
;MKTRAWTLLVLLGAIAHGHAAEVRPAAVTPQQFAWRFVIEAPQQTPLQRLALDEALYASVARADLGDLRVFNADGEVLEHAIVPPRDPAAAARDPVALRLFPLRGEETPAAGGSLRIRLDASGALLDLSGPGAGAQPVSAYLIDAGTGHAAIAALRLDWREDTPDFVSTVTLESSTDLRAWRPVGTAALASLTHAGQRLARHDITLDGAPDRYLRLPWPAGGKGVELAGASALLQERAEARTRHWTRIEGAAAADAPHAWEFDARGWLPAERLRIAFAESNSMATLRLLSRPAADMPWRERADALFYRLQVDGTELASAELPVERRRDRYWRVEAREGNGKAPALELGWAPDELVFIARGRAPFLLAAGSARVVPAAQPVNRLLADLDEARREVLTGRARLGERSSLAGPDALRPLPPPVPWQRYLLWTLLIGGVLVLLAMAVRLYRQMNAPPAGPPDA
;
A
#
# COMPACT_ATOMS: atom_id res chain seq x y z
N MET A 1 -49.80 -32.50 -66.03
CA MET A 1 -48.96 -33.65 -65.56
C MET A 1 -47.65 -33.06 -65.06
N LYS A 2 -47.53 -32.93 -63.77
CA LYS A 2 -46.92 -33.88 -62.85
C LYS A 2 -45.59 -33.32 -62.29
N THR A 3 -45.60 -32.86 -61.07
CA THR A 3 -44.70 -33.30 -59.96
C THR A 3 -43.22 -33.29 -60.25
N ARG A 4 -42.54 -32.22 -59.88
CA ARG A 4 -41.12 -32.18 -59.41
C ARG A 4 -40.81 -30.85 -58.81
N ALA A 5 -41.25 -30.64 -57.57
CA ALA A 5 -40.90 -29.45 -56.77
C ALA A 5 -41.14 -29.67 -55.26
N TRP A 6 -40.59 -30.79 -54.74
CA TRP A 6 -40.68 -31.01 -53.28
C TRP A 6 -39.56 -31.95 -52.81
N THR A 7 -38.32 -31.59 -53.07
CA THR A 7 -37.16 -32.36 -52.52
C THR A 7 -35.99 -31.46 -52.16
N LEU A 8 -36.23 -30.23 -51.71
CA LEU A 8 -35.13 -29.32 -51.32
C LEU A 8 -35.38 -28.60 -49.97
N LEU A 9 -36.15 -29.20 -49.09
CA LEU A 9 -36.48 -28.57 -47.80
C LEU A 9 -36.34 -29.51 -46.57
N VAL A 10 -35.49 -30.52 -46.65
CA VAL A 10 -35.25 -31.44 -45.52
C VAL A 10 -33.75 -31.57 -45.18
N LEU A 11 -32.90 -30.65 -45.59
CA LEU A 11 -31.47 -30.74 -45.26
C LEU A 11 -30.97 -29.59 -44.35
N LEU A 12 -31.86 -28.97 -43.58
CA LEU A 12 -31.47 -27.89 -42.63
C LEU A 12 -31.80 -28.21 -41.16
N GLY A 13 -31.97 -29.47 -40.80
CA GLY A 13 -32.37 -29.90 -39.46
C GLY A 13 -31.31 -30.66 -38.65
N ALA A 14 -30.06 -30.69 -39.08
CA ALA A 14 -28.99 -31.40 -38.34
C ALA A 14 -27.85 -30.44 -37.95
N ILE A 15 -28.17 -29.30 -37.33
CA ILE A 15 -27.15 -28.48 -36.70
C ILE A 15 -27.00 -28.95 -35.27
N ALA A 16 -26.08 -29.90 -35.10
CA ALA A 16 -25.07 -29.96 -34.12
C ALA A 16 -25.47 -29.41 -32.72
N HIS A 17 -25.89 -30.28 -31.87
CA HIS A 17 -25.52 -30.19 -30.47
C HIS A 17 -24.00 -30.40 -30.39
N GLY A 18 -23.24 -29.41 -30.83
CA GLY A 18 -21.84 -29.31 -30.53
C GLY A 18 -21.76 -29.10 -29.00
N HIS A 19 -21.38 -30.15 -28.30
CA HIS A 19 -20.85 -30.01 -26.95
C HIS A 19 -19.78 -28.92 -27.07
N ALA A 20 -20.03 -27.77 -26.46
CA ALA A 20 -18.98 -26.83 -26.17
C ALA A 20 -17.98 -27.60 -25.31
N ALA A 21 -16.95 -28.14 -25.94
CA ALA A 21 -15.79 -28.67 -25.23
C ALA A 21 -15.35 -27.50 -24.35
N GLU A 22 -15.48 -27.68 -23.06
CA GLU A 22 -14.95 -26.80 -22.05
C GLU A 22 -13.46 -26.66 -22.39
N VAL A 23 -13.09 -25.54 -23.03
CA VAL A 23 -11.71 -25.23 -23.36
C VAL A 23 -11.04 -25.03 -22.00
N ARG A 24 -10.49 -26.11 -21.43
CA ARG A 24 -9.60 -25.99 -20.28
C ARG A 24 -8.53 -25.01 -20.66
N PRO A 25 -8.37 -23.91 -19.89
CA PRO A 25 -7.31 -22.95 -20.19
C PRO A 25 -5.99 -23.74 -20.23
N ALA A 26 -5.23 -23.53 -21.30
CA ALA A 26 -3.94 -24.19 -21.48
C ALA A 26 -3.08 -23.97 -20.22
N ALA A 27 -2.45 -25.02 -19.74
CA ALA A 27 -1.61 -24.94 -18.55
C ALA A 27 -0.54 -23.85 -18.76
N VAL A 28 -0.40 -22.99 -17.75
CA VAL A 28 0.62 -21.94 -17.79
C VAL A 28 1.98 -22.60 -17.61
N THR A 29 2.91 -22.30 -18.51
CA THR A 29 4.27 -22.85 -18.51
C THR A 29 5.33 -21.77 -18.39
N PRO A 30 6.54 -22.05 -17.86
CA PRO A 30 7.60 -21.06 -17.75
C PRO A 30 7.96 -20.37 -19.07
N GLN A 31 7.84 -21.06 -20.20
CA GLN A 31 8.17 -20.56 -21.55
C GLN A 31 7.24 -19.44 -22.05
N GLN A 32 6.15 -19.16 -21.32
CA GLN A 32 5.26 -18.03 -21.62
C GLN A 32 5.74 -16.71 -21.03
N PHE A 33 6.87 -16.72 -20.28
CA PHE A 33 7.42 -15.56 -19.59
C PHE A 33 8.76 -15.12 -20.19
N ALA A 34 9.04 -13.82 -20.11
CA ALA A 34 10.28 -13.25 -20.60
C ALA A 34 11.48 -13.61 -19.73
N TRP A 35 11.28 -13.59 -18.41
CA TRP A 35 12.34 -13.67 -17.41
C TRP A 35 12.04 -14.72 -16.36
N ARG A 36 13.12 -15.23 -15.77
CA ARG A 36 13.06 -16.09 -14.59
C ARG A 36 14.07 -15.64 -13.54
N PHE A 37 13.74 -15.97 -12.30
CA PHE A 37 14.59 -15.81 -11.13
C PHE A 37 14.55 -17.12 -10.35
N VAL A 38 15.70 -17.66 -10.00
CA VAL A 38 15.75 -18.83 -9.11
C VAL A 38 15.46 -18.38 -7.69
N ILE A 39 14.58 -19.10 -6.99
CA ILE A 39 14.28 -18.80 -5.59
C ILE A 39 15.15 -19.70 -4.72
N GLU A 40 15.99 -19.08 -3.91
CA GLU A 40 16.80 -19.74 -2.89
C GLU A 40 15.99 -19.80 -1.60
N ALA A 41 15.51 -21.00 -1.25
CA ALA A 41 14.71 -21.27 -0.06
C ALA A 41 15.46 -22.23 0.86
N PRO A 42 16.34 -21.73 1.74
CA PRO A 42 17.19 -22.58 2.57
C PRO A 42 16.42 -23.32 3.66
N GLN A 43 15.26 -22.82 4.05
CA GLN A 43 14.40 -23.42 5.08
C GLN A 43 13.27 -24.23 4.43
N GLN A 44 13.07 -25.45 4.91
CA GLN A 44 11.96 -26.32 4.47
C GLN A 44 10.69 -26.01 5.27
N THR A 45 10.16 -24.83 5.12
CA THR A 45 8.90 -24.42 5.73
C THR A 45 7.78 -24.45 4.68
N PRO A 46 6.52 -24.70 5.08
CA PRO A 46 5.40 -24.82 4.14
C PRO A 46 5.12 -23.53 3.38
N LEU A 47 5.42 -22.40 3.97
CA LEU A 47 5.35 -21.07 3.34
C LEU A 47 6.76 -20.52 3.17
N GLN A 48 6.98 -19.84 2.06
CA GLN A 48 8.21 -19.10 1.80
C GLN A 48 7.85 -17.66 1.45
N ARG A 49 8.62 -16.69 2.00
CA ARG A 49 8.49 -15.27 1.65
C ARG A 49 9.79 -14.73 1.10
N LEU A 50 9.69 -13.85 0.13
CA LEU A 50 10.82 -13.13 -0.44
C LEU A 50 10.43 -11.69 -0.77
N ALA A 51 11.36 -10.77 -0.61
CA ALA A 51 11.19 -9.38 -1.02
C ALA A 51 11.39 -9.24 -2.53
N LEU A 52 10.55 -8.44 -3.17
CA LEU A 52 10.65 -8.16 -4.61
C LEU A 52 11.64 -7.03 -4.84
N ASP A 53 12.70 -7.29 -5.59
CA ASP A 53 13.74 -6.32 -5.89
C ASP A 53 13.40 -5.44 -7.11
N GLU A 54 14.24 -4.42 -7.35
CA GLU A 54 14.09 -3.49 -8.48
C GLU A 54 14.15 -4.22 -9.84
N ALA A 55 15.01 -5.24 -9.96
CA ALA A 55 15.15 -6.03 -11.18
C ALA A 55 13.87 -6.77 -11.53
N LEU A 56 13.14 -7.24 -10.52
CA LEU A 56 11.85 -7.88 -10.74
C LEU A 56 10.78 -6.87 -11.18
N TYR A 57 10.68 -5.70 -10.52
CA TYR A 57 9.74 -4.65 -10.94
C TYR A 57 10.00 -4.16 -12.36
N ALA A 58 11.25 -4.17 -12.82
CA ALA A 58 11.62 -3.88 -14.20
C ALA A 58 11.35 -5.04 -15.17
N SER A 59 11.08 -6.24 -14.67
CA SER A 59 10.89 -7.46 -15.47
C SER A 59 9.43 -7.83 -15.71
N VAL A 60 8.50 -7.30 -14.92
CA VAL A 60 7.05 -7.56 -15.09
C VAL A 60 6.50 -6.80 -16.29
N ALA A 61 5.38 -7.26 -16.83
CA ALA A 61 4.65 -6.60 -17.90
C ALA A 61 3.44 -5.79 -17.43
N ARG A 62 3.11 -5.87 -16.12
CA ARG A 62 1.87 -5.33 -15.56
C ARG A 62 2.10 -4.63 -14.22
N ALA A 63 1.45 -3.50 -14.02
CA ALA A 63 1.49 -2.73 -12.77
C ALA A 63 0.89 -3.48 -11.57
N ASP A 64 -0.07 -4.39 -11.81
CA ASP A 64 -0.72 -5.21 -10.77
C ASP A 64 0.11 -6.44 -10.37
N LEU A 65 1.26 -6.68 -11.01
CA LEU A 65 2.11 -7.86 -10.86
C LEU A 65 1.38 -9.18 -11.14
N GLY A 66 0.25 -9.13 -11.83
CA GLY A 66 -0.58 -10.30 -12.14
C GLY A 66 0.06 -11.30 -13.10
N ASP A 67 1.18 -10.94 -13.71
CA ASP A 67 1.99 -11.78 -14.59
C ASP A 67 3.16 -12.48 -13.88
N LEU A 68 3.17 -12.51 -12.54
CA LEU A 68 4.10 -13.33 -11.79
C LEU A 68 3.56 -14.75 -11.61
N ARG A 69 4.44 -15.75 -11.71
CA ARG A 69 4.14 -17.15 -11.38
C ARG A 69 5.31 -17.80 -10.70
N VAL A 70 5.00 -18.58 -9.67
CA VAL A 70 6.00 -19.44 -9.01
C VAL A 70 5.82 -20.86 -9.54
N PHE A 71 6.92 -21.51 -9.88
CA PHE A 71 6.96 -22.89 -10.36
C PHE A 71 7.87 -23.73 -9.45
N ASN A 72 7.54 -25.01 -9.28
CA ASN A 72 8.45 -25.99 -8.70
C ASN A 72 9.35 -26.61 -9.80
N ALA A 73 10.23 -27.54 -9.41
CA ALA A 73 11.13 -28.22 -10.34
C ALA A 73 10.40 -29.08 -11.39
N ASP A 74 9.16 -29.49 -11.11
CA ASP A 74 8.33 -30.27 -12.01
C ASP A 74 7.54 -29.39 -12.99
N GLY A 75 7.69 -28.06 -12.91
CA GLY A 75 7.02 -27.08 -13.78
C GLY A 75 5.56 -26.82 -13.37
N GLU A 76 5.14 -27.23 -12.19
CA GLU A 76 3.80 -26.94 -11.68
C GLU A 76 3.73 -25.53 -11.11
N VAL A 77 2.64 -24.82 -11.41
CA VAL A 77 2.35 -23.49 -10.84
C VAL A 77 2.00 -23.64 -9.35
N LEU A 78 2.66 -22.85 -8.52
CA LEU A 78 2.43 -22.78 -7.10
C LEU A 78 1.55 -21.60 -6.74
N GLU A 79 0.71 -21.80 -5.73
CA GLU A 79 -0.13 -20.76 -5.16
C GLU A 79 0.73 -19.71 -4.45
N HIS A 80 0.49 -18.45 -4.75
CA HIS A 80 1.24 -17.33 -4.18
C HIS A 80 0.35 -16.12 -3.93
N ALA A 81 0.87 -15.18 -3.16
CA ALA A 81 0.28 -13.88 -2.92
C ALA A 81 1.36 -12.80 -2.89
N ILE A 82 1.00 -11.61 -3.32
CA ILE A 82 1.84 -10.41 -3.18
C ILE A 82 1.24 -9.57 -2.06
N VAL A 83 2.04 -9.33 -1.05
CA VAL A 83 1.64 -8.62 0.16
C VAL A 83 2.43 -7.32 0.23
N PRO A 84 1.79 -6.16 0.45
CA PRO A 84 2.53 -4.93 0.69
C PRO A 84 3.43 -5.11 1.92
N PRO A 85 4.60 -4.45 1.95
CA PRO A 85 5.46 -4.50 3.12
C PRO A 85 4.68 -3.99 4.32
N ARG A 86 4.73 -4.73 5.41
CA ARG A 86 4.13 -4.28 6.66
C ARG A 86 4.95 -3.11 7.18
N ASP A 87 4.26 -2.08 7.66
CA ASP A 87 4.88 -1.28 8.70
C ASP A 87 5.15 -2.24 9.83
N PRO A 88 6.39 -2.36 10.34
CA PRO A 88 6.59 -3.10 11.56
C PRO A 88 5.52 -2.54 12.51
N ALA A 89 4.52 -3.38 12.82
CA ALA A 89 3.57 -3.03 13.84
C ALA A 89 4.46 -2.61 15.00
N ALA A 90 4.22 -1.43 15.57
CA ALA A 90 4.86 -1.07 16.81
C ALA A 90 4.53 -2.24 17.74
N ALA A 91 5.46 -3.19 17.85
CA ALA A 91 5.29 -4.33 18.72
C ALA A 91 5.10 -3.66 20.07
N ALA A 92 3.90 -3.81 20.64
CA ALA A 92 3.60 -3.21 21.93
C ALA A 92 4.61 -3.84 22.88
N ARG A 93 5.70 -3.12 23.15
CA ARG A 93 6.59 -3.51 24.24
C ARG A 93 5.76 -3.52 25.49
N ASP A 94 6.07 -4.42 26.38
CA ASP A 94 5.44 -4.43 27.70
C ASP A 94 5.52 -3.02 28.29
N PRO A 95 4.43 -2.48 28.82
CA PRO A 95 4.41 -1.15 29.39
C PRO A 95 5.51 -1.01 30.46
N VAL A 96 6.33 0.02 30.34
CA VAL A 96 7.39 0.28 31.32
C VAL A 96 6.81 1.10 32.43
N ALA A 97 6.78 0.54 33.67
CA ALA A 97 6.29 1.25 34.83
C ALA A 97 7.12 2.51 35.12
N LEU A 98 6.45 3.62 35.33
CA LEU A 98 7.05 4.92 35.70
C LEU A 98 6.82 5.26 37.16
N ARG A 99 7.73 6.05 37.70
CA ARG A 99 7.56 6.56 39.08
C ARG A 99 6.56 7.69 39.09
N LEU A 100 5.51 7.54 39.87
CA LEU A 100 4.39 8.47 40.03
C LEU A 100 4.41 9.12 41.38
N PHE A 101 4.32 10.46 41.45
CA PHE A 101 4.32 11.25 42.67
C PHE A 101 3.09 12.16 42.71
N PRO A 102 2.17 11.97 43.70
CA PRO A 102 0.99 12.83 43.80
C PRO A 102 1.37 14.20 44.37
N LEU A 103 0.93 15.25 43.68
CA LEU A 103 0.97 16.64 44.14
C LEU A 103 -0.36 16.97 44.83
N ARG A 104 -0.31 17.41 46.08
CA ARG A 104 -1.50 17.74 46.85
C ARG A 104 -1.51 19.23 47.21
N GLY A 105 -2.68 19.86 47.15
CA GLY A 105 -2.87 21.27 47.46
C GLY A 105 -3.27 22.12 46.26
N GLU A 106 -3.49 23.43 46.45
CA GLU A 106 -3.85 24.35 45.37
C GLU A 106 -2.67 24.61 44.42
N GLU A 107 -2.94 24.67 43.11
CA GLU A 107 -1.95 24.92 42.03
C GLU A 107 -1.29 26.31 42.10
N THR A 108 -1.81 27.22 42.87
CA THR A 108 -1.25 28.56 42.95
C THR A 108 -0.12 28.58 44.01
N PRO A 109 1.10 29.01 43.64
CA PRO A 109 2.13 29.25 44.63
C PRO A 109 1.76 30.51 45.43
N ALA A 110 0.81 30.38 46.39
CA ALA A 110 0.65 31.38 47.42
C ALA A 110 1.94 31.41 48.24
N ALA A 111 2.51 32.60 48.36
CA ALA A 111 3.75 32.87 49.02
C ALA A 111 3.88 32.09 50.35
N GLY A 112 4.78 31.11 50.40
CA GLY A 112 5.22 30.48 51.65
C GLY A 112 5.25 28.95 51.73
N GLY A 113 4.66 28.20 50.79
CA GLY A 113 4.71 26.75 50.77
C GLY A 113 5.83 26.21 49.90
N SER A 114 6.97 25.84 50.44
CA SER A 114 8.09 25.29 49.66
C SER A 114 7.86 23.79 49.42
N LEU A 115 7.51 23.45 48.17
CA LEU A 115 7.63 22.09 47.68
C LEU A 115 9.11 21.69 47.64
N ARG A 116 9.49 20.65 48.39
CA ARG A 116 10.86 20.11 48.40
C ARG A 116 10.94 18.93 47.45
N ILE A 117 11.70 19.09 46.38
CA ILE A 117 12.00 18.04 45.41
C ILE A 117 13.41 17.52 45.70
N ARG A 118 13.56 16.22 45.95
CA ARG A 118 14.87 15.58 46.11
C ARG A 118 15.17 14.77 44.86
N LEU A 119 16.26 15.12 44.19
CA LEU A 119 16.80 14.40 43.05
C LEU A 119 18.07 13.66 43.50
N ASP A 120 18.34 12.49 42.91
CA ASP A 120 19.64 11.85 43.03
C ASP A 120 20.68 12.46 42.06
N ALA A 121 21.92 11.92 42.13
CA ALA A 121 23.00 12.40 41.26
C ALA A 121 22.75 12.21 39.76
N SER A 122 21.86 11.30 39.34
CA SER A 122 21.41 11.08 37.98
C SER A 122 20.25 11.98 37.58
N GLY A 123 19.69 12.78 38.50
CA GLY A 123 18.49 13.59 38.32
C GLY A 123 17.20 12.80 38.47
N ALA A 124 17.25 11.54 38.97
CA ALA A 124 16.02 10.77 39.20
C ALA A 124 15.29 11.30 40.44
N LEU A 125 13.96 11.39 40.36
CA LEU A 125 13.12 11.89 41.45
C LEU A 125 13.08 10.85 42.57
N LEU A 126 13.58 11.23 43.76
CA LEU A 126 13.65 10.38 44.92
C LEU A 126 12.46 10.57 45.90
N ASP A 127 12.09 11.82 46.14
CA ASP A 127 11.06 12.16 47.09
C ASP A 127 10.45 13.52 46.78
N LEU A 128 9.19 13.67 47.16
CA LEU A 128 8.43 14.89 47.02
C LEU A 128 7.72 15.18 48.37
N SER A 129 8.14 16.21 49.04
CA SER A 129 7.57 16.57 50.34
C SER A 129 7.18 18.05 50.41
N GLY A 130 6.02 18.29 50.97
CA GLY A 130 5.44 19.63 51.16
C GLY A 130 4.51 19.69 52.37
N PRO A 131 4.19 20.89 52.90
CA PRO A 131 3.27 21.04 54.01
C PRO A 131 1.86 20.58 53.61
N GLY A 132 1.25 19.63 54.38
CA GLY A 132 -0.13 19.18 54.16
C GLY A 132 -0.29 17.78 53.50
N ALA A 133 0.73 16.93 53.55
CA ALA A 133 0.82 15.66 52.83
C ALA A 133 -0.28 14.60 53.08
N GLY A 134 -1.26 14.82 53.94
CA GLY A 134 -2.19 13.76 54.30
C GLY A 134 -3.69 14.03 54.07
N ALA A 135 -4.13 15.29 54.00
CA ALA A 135 -5.56 15.64 54.04
C ALA A 135 -6.09 16.38 52.79
N GLN A 136 -5.22 16.82 51.88
CA GLN A 136 -5.62 17.59 50.72
C GLN A 136 -5.83 16.70 49.48
N PRO A 137 -6.81 17.01 48.61
CA PRO A 137 -7.00 16.27 47.36
C PRO A 137 -5.76 16.41 46.45
N VAL A 138 -5.54 15.40 45.60
CA VAL A 138 -4.48 15.43 44.63
C VAL A 138 -4.89 16.43 43.54
N SER A 139 -4.04 17.44 43.27
CA SER A 139 -4.25 18.46 42.26
C SER A 139 -3.51 18.14 40.95
N ALA A 140 -2.40 17.41 41.01
CA ALA A 140 -1.63 16.98 39.86
C ALA A 140 -0.79 15.74 40.21
N TYR A 141 -0.26 15.10 39.19
CA TYR A 141 0.75 14.05 39.33
C TYR A 141 2.04 14.46 38.61
N LEU A 142 3.17 14.21 39.28
CA LEU A 142 4.50 14.34 38.68
C LEU A 142 5.02 12.95 38.35
N ILE A 143 5.56 12.75 37.17
CA ILE A 143 6.05 11.47 36.67
C ILE A 143 7.49 11.66 36.18
N ASP A 144 8.40 10.78 36.63
CA ASP A 144 9.77 10.73 36.10
C ASP A 144 9.83 9.69 34.98
N ALA A 145 9.95 10.15 33.78
CA ALA A 145 10.05 9.33 32.58
C ALA A 145 11.45 8.72 32.35
N GLY A 146 12.41 9.08 33.17
CA GLY A 146 13.77 8.55 33.12
C GLY A 146 14.57 8.96 31.87
N THR A 147 15.68 8.28 31.63
CA THR A 147 16.58 8.57 30.51
C THR A 147 16.04 8.09 29.16
N GLY A 148 15.03 7.20 29.16
CA GLY A 148 14.37 6.68 27.96
C GLY A 148 13.16 7.49 27.48
N HIS A 149 12.93 8.68 28.04
CA HIS A 149 11.74 9.51 27.79
C HIS A 149 11.47 9.81 26.31
N ALA A 150 12.52 10.01 25.50
CA ALA A 150 12.37 10.31 24.09
C ALA A 150 11.69 9.20 23.25
N ALA A 151 11.62 7.98 23.77
CA ALA A 151 10.97 6.85 23.10
C ALA A 151 9.51 6.63 23.53
N ILE A 152 8.96 7.47 24.41
CA ILE A 152 7.58 7.33 24.90
C ILE A 152 6.63 7.88 23.84
N ALA A 153 5.71 7.01 23.36
CA ALA A 153 4.67 7.38 22.40
C ALA A 153 3.33 7.69 23.08
N ALA A 154 3.05 7.01 24.18
CA ALA A 154 1.85 7.26 24.97
C ALA A 154 2.11 6.93 26.45
N LEU A 155 1.31 7.52 27.30
CA LEU A 155 1.28 7.26 28.73
C LEU A 155 0.00 6.51 29.06
N ARG A 156 0.11 5.35 29.72
CA ARG A 156 -1.02 4.61 30.28
C ARG A 156 -1.11 4.91 31.76
N LEU A 157 -2.31 5.27 32.20
CA LEU A 157 -2.60 5.56 33.61
C LEU A 157 -3.50 4.47 34.16
N ASP A 158 -3.15 3.98 35.34
CA ASP A 158 -3.93 3.00 36.06
C ASP A 158 -4.54 3.63 37.31
N TRP A 159 -5.78 3.32 37.61
CA TRP A 159 -6.50 3.71 38.82
C TRP A 159 -7.11 2.49 39.49
N ARG A 160 -7.56 2.68 40.72
CA ARG A 160 -8.12 1.57 41.51
C ARG A 160 -9.44 1.09 40.91
N GLU A 161 -9.73 -0.20 41.05
CA GLU A 161 -10.97 -0.80 40.56
C GLU A 161 -12.24 -0.21 41.19
N ASP A 162 -12.14 0.26 42.43
CA ASP A 162 -13.22 0.90 43.18
C ASP A 162 -13.39 2.40 42.89
N THR A 163 -12.65 2.92 41.89
CA THR A 163 -12.79 4.31 41.44
C THR A 163 -14.20 4.55 40.89
N PRO A 164 -14.93 5.58 41.36
CA PRO A 164 -16.25 5.95 40.83
C PRO A 164 -16.18 6.28 39.35
N ASP A 165 -17.32 6.14 38.65
CA ASP A 165 -17.43 6.54 37.27
C ASP A 165 -17.03 8.00 37.07
N PHE A 166 -16.18 8.23 36.05
CA PHE A 166 -15.70 9.57 35.70
C PHE A 166 -15.40 9.68 34.20
N VAL A 167 -15.45 10.92 33.73
CA VAL A 167 -14.87 11.36 32.43
C VAL A 167 -14.14 12.65 32.69
N SER A 168 -12.87 12.73 32.32
CA SER A 168 -12.06 13.94 32.51
C SER A 168 -11.13 14.17 31.34
N THR A 169 -11.13 15.38 30.80
CA THR A 169 -10.14 15.80 29.81
C THR A 169 -8.92 16.34 30.53
N VAL A 170 -7.77 15.72 30.27
CA VAL A 170 -6.49 16.06 30.89
C VAL A 170 -5.49 16.47 29.85
N THR A 171 -4.59 17.39 30.22
CA THR A 171 -3.45 17.80 29.39
C THR A 171 -2.17 17.36 30.09
N LEU A 172 -1.38 16.55 29.41
CA LEU A 172 -0.06 16.15 29.88
C LEU A 172 0.96 17.21 29.45
N GLU A 173 1.78 17.63 30.39
CA GLU A 173 2.84 18.59 30.19
C GLU A 173 4.21 17.97 30.43
N SER A 174 5.26 18.45 29.77
CA SER A 174 6.63 18.00 29.99
C SER A 174 7.59 19.14 30.32
N SER A 175 8.68 18.81 31.02
CA SER A 175 9.70 19.76 31.42
C SER A 175 11.08 19.09 31.54
N THR A 176 12.13 19.84 31.22
CA THR A 176 13.52 19.43 31.44
C THR A 176 14.01 19.79 32.86
N ASP A 177 13.43 20.84 33.48
CA ASP A 177 13.97 21.51 34.68
C ASP A 177 12.96 21.65 35.83
N LEU A 178 11.74 21.09 35.67
CA LEU A 178 10.63 21.19 36.62
C LEU A 178 10.11 22.63 36.86
N ARG A 179 10.52 23.59 36.00
CA ARG A 179 10.12 25.00 36.11
C ARG A 179 9.29 25.45 34.93
N ALA A 180 9.79 25.23 33.72
CA ALA A 180 9.09 25.52 32.49
C ALA A 180 8.37 24.28 31.97
N TRP A 181 7.06 24.38 31.73
CA TRP A 181 6.21 23.28 31.31
C TRP A 181 5.62 23.57 29.93
N ARG A 182 5.63 22.56 29.05
CA ARG A 182 5.00 22.64 27.73
C ARG A 182 4.01 21.48 27.58
N PRO A 183 2.84 21.69 26.96
CA PRO A 183 1.91 20.60 26.67
C PRO A 183 2.52 19.63 25.67
N VAL A 184 2.31 18.31 25.89
CA VAL A 184 2.82 17.23 25.03
C VAL A 184 1.74 16.21 24.67
N GLY A 185 0.50 16.40 25.12
CA GLY A 185 -0.63 15.57 24.74
C GLY A 185 -1.88 15.92 25.52
N THR A 186 -3.03 15.69 24.91
CA THR A 186 -4.35 15.89 25.54
C THR A 186 -5.22 14.68 25.28
N ALA A 187 -5.91 14.17 26.30
CA ALA A 187 -6.82 13.04 26.16
C ALA A 187 -8.01 13.12 27.11
N ALA A 188 -9.11 12.51 26.71
CA ALA A 188 -10.22 12.22 27.61
C ALA A 188 -9.98 10.86 28.29
N LEU A 189 -9.78 10.87 29.59
CA LEU A 189 -9.72 9.67 30.43
C LEU A 189 -11.14 9.35 30.89
N ALA A 190 -11.51 8.09 30.94
CA ALA A 190 -12.84 7.67 31.34
C ALA A 190 -12.83 6.32 32.03
N SER A 191 -13.70 6.18 33.00
CA SER A 191 -14.11 4.91 33.60
C SER A 191 -15.60 4.97 33.82
N LEU A 192 -16.37 4.20 33.05
CA LEU A 192 -17.83 4.20 33.09
C LEU A 192 -18.32 2.75 33.23
N THR A 193 -19.30 2.56 34.09
CA THR A 193 -19.94 1.26 34.30
C THR A 193 -21.38 1.30 33.76
N HIS A 194 -21.71 0.41 32.83
CA HIS A 194 -23.06 0.27 32.32
C HIS A 194 -23.44 -1.20 32.20
N ALA A 195 -24.60 -1.57 32.75
CA ALA A 195 -25.13 -2.94 32.70
C ALA A 195 -24.13 -4.02 33.13
N GLY A 196 -23.28 -3.75 34.12
CA GLY A 196 -22.24 -4.68 34.63
C GLY A 196 -20.98 -4.75 33.74
N GLN A 197 -20.91 -4.00 32.67
CA GLN A 197 -19.71 -3.86 31.83
C GLN A 197 -18.98 -2.54 32.15
N ARG A 198 -17.66 -2.58 32.18
CA ARG A 198 -16.82 -1.39 32.42
C ARG A 198 -16.16 -0.95 31.11
N LEU A 199 -16.40 0.28 30.70
CA LEU A 199 -15.69 0.98 29.65
C LEU A 199 -14.63 1.87 30.27
N ALA A 200 -13.35 1.63 29.97
CA ALA A 200 -12.27 2.44 30.48
C ALA A 200 -11.34 2.92 29.35
N ARG A 201 -10.87 4.15 29.45
CA ARG A 201 -9.88 4.75 28.56
C ARG A 201 -8.72 5.29 29.40
N HIS A 202 -7.57 4.66 29.25
CA HIS A 202 -6.40 4.83 30.10
C HIS A 202 -5.27 5.62 29.45
N ASP A 203 -5.26 5.74 28.10
CA ASP A 203 -4.07 6.13 27.35
C ASP A 203 -4.12 7.61 26.95
N ILE A 204 -2.99 8.30 27.13
CA ILE A 204 -2.71 9.64 26.62
C ILE A 204 -1.64 9.52 25.55
N THR A 205 -1.99 9.74 24.30
CA THR A 205 -1.04 9.79 23.17
C THR A 205 -0.24 11.08 23.24
N LEU A 206 1.08 11.01 22.97
CA LEU A 206 1.95 12.18 22.96
C LEU A 206 2.10 12.73 21.54
N ASP A 207 2.07 14.06 21.43
CA ASP A 207 2.22 14.79 20.15
C ASP A 207 3.69 14.96 19.73
N GLY A 208 4.63 14.30 20.42
CA GLY A 208 6.06 14.32 20.15
C GLY A 208 6.86 13.75 21.31
N ALA A 209 8.18 13.74 21.18
CA ALA A 209 9.05 13.27 22.24
C ALA A 209 8.90 14.15 23.50
N PRO A 210 8.55 13.58 24.65
CA PRO A 210 8.48 14.35 25.90
C PRO A 210 9.89 14.60 26.47
N ASP A 211 9.95 15.53 27.39
CA ASP A 211 11.13 15.71 28.25
C ASP A 211 11.08 14.73 29.42
N ARG A 212 12.12 14.72 30.25
CA ARG A 212 12.25 13.76 31.34
C ARG A 212 11.12 13.79 32.39
N TYR A 213 10.68 14.99 32.73
CA TYR A 213 9.65 15.15 33.76
C TYR A 213 8.31 15.43 33.10
N LEU A 214 7.29 14.67 33.51
CA LEU A 214 5.93 14.84 33.02
C LEU A 214 5.05 15.30 34.21
N ARG A 215 4.15 16.23 33.91
CA ARG A 215 3.14 16.70 34.85
C ARG A 215 1.75 16.49 34.30
N LEU A 216 0.87 15.94 35.09
CA LEU A 216 -0.53 15.75 34.76
C LEU A 216 -1.38 16.57 35.72
N PRO A 217 -1.68 17.85 35.43
CA PRO A 217 -2.62 18.64 36.21
C PRO A 217 -4.03 18.03 36.10
N TRP A 218 -4.77 18.05 37.21
CA TRP A 218 -6.14 17.64 37.18
C TRP A 218 -7.03 18.86 36.92
N PRO A 219 -8.05 18.79 36.03
CA PRO A 219 -8.87 19.95 35.67
C PRO A 219 -9.56 20.57 36.89
N ALA A 220 -9.56 21.89 36.95
CA ALA A 220 -10.22 22.62 38.03
C ALA A 220 -11.71 22.28 38.10
N GLY A 221 -12.21 21.94 39.29
CA GLY A 221 -13.62 21.54 39.54
C GLY A 221 -13.89 20.03 39.42
N GLY A 222 -12.95 19.21 38.98
CA GLY A 222 -13.03 17.75 39.01
C GLY A 222 -12.49 17.20 40.33
N LYS A 223 -13.10 16.14 40.90
CA LYS A 223 -12.44 15.36 41.95
C LYS A 223 -11.31 14.60 41.27
N GLY A 224 -10.06 14.89 41.67
CA GLY A 224 -8.89 14.17 41.14
C GLY A 224 -9.07 12.67 41.37
N VAL A 225 -8.85 11.89 40.31
CA VAL A 225 -8.84 10.43 40.42
C VAL A 225 -7.53 9.99 41.07
N GLU A 226 -7.61 9.08 42.03
CA GLU A 226 -6.41 8.54 42.64
C GLU A 226 -5.80 7.49 41.71
N LEU A 227 -4.65 7.85 41.10
CA LEU A 227 -3.90 6.96 40.25
C LEU A 227 -3.15 5.92 41.06
N ALA A 228 -3.26 4.67 40.66
CA ALA A 228 -2.53 3.54 41.21
C ALA A 228 -1.15 3.37 40.57
N GLY A 229 -1.00 3.81 39.30
CA GLY A 229 0.24 3.69 38.53
C GLY A 229 0.23 4.49 37.24
N ALA A 230 1.42 4.61 36.65
CA ALA A 230 1.62 5.11 35.31
C ALA A 230 2.64 4.24 34.59
N SER A 231 2.40 3.97 33.31
CA SER A 231 3.30 3.18 32.50
C SER A 231 3.54 3.88 31.15
N ALA A 232 4.79 3.88 30.70
CA ALA A 232 5.16 4.34 29.38
C ALA A 232 4.86 3.26 28.34
N LEU A 233 4.11 3.60 27.32
CA LEU A 233 4.04 2.85 26.08
C LEU A 233 5.13 3.39 25.16
N LEU A 234 6.20 2.63 25.03
CA LEU A 234 7.34 3.05 24.23
C LEU A 234 6.97 2.93 22.76
N GLN A 235 7.27 3.98 22.01
CA GLN A 235 7.35 3.83 20.57
C GLN A 235 8.51 2.87 20.29
N GLU A 236 8.20 1.70 19.76
CA GLU A 236 9.25 0.94 19.11
C GLU A 236 9.84 1.90 18.07
N ARG A 237 11.15 2.13 18.13
CA ARG A 237 11.86 2.58 16.96
C ARG A 237 11.66 1.43 15.98
N ALA A 238 10.52 1.44 15.29
CA ALA A 238 10.29 0.55 14.19
C ALA A 238 11.57 0.68 13.38
N GLU A 239 12.33 -0.41 13.26
CA GLU A 239 13.51 -0.40 12.39
C GLU A 239 13.02 0.23 11.12
N ALA A 240 13.49 1.44 10.86
CA ALA A 240 12.90 2.29 9.83
C ALA A 240 12.88 1.42 8.58
N ARG A 241 11.69 1.08 8.11
CA ARG A 241 11.49 0.17 6.96
C ARG A 241 12.56 0.50 5.94
N THR A 242 13.40 -0.47 5.58
CA THR A 242 14.47 -0.25 4.60
C THR A 242 13.82 0.24 3.32
N ARG A 243 13.97 1.53 3.07
CA ARG A 243 13.45 2.17 1.86
C ARG A 243 14.57 2.25 0.85
N HIS A 244 14.28 1.81 -0.35
CA HIS A 244 15.15 1.96 -1.51
C HIS A 244 14.84 3.29 -2.19
N TRP A 245 15.88 3.90 -2.76
CA TRP A 245 15.76 5.11 -3.54
C TRP A 245 16.28 4.86 -4.94
N THR A 246 15.42 5.08 -5.94
CA THR A 246 15.79 4.97 -7.35
C THR A 246 15.76 6.36 -7.96
N ARG A 247 16.91 6.82 -8.43
CA ARG A 247 17.10 8.10 -9.12
C ARG A 247 16.82 7.94 -10.59
N ILE A 248 16.02 8.84 -11.14
CA ILE A 248 15.61 8.85 -12.54
C ILE A 248 15.90 10.21 -13.13
N GLU A 249 16.59 10.21 -14.26
CA GLU A 249 16.84 11.44 -15.02
C GLU A 249 15.67 11.71 -15.96
N GLY A 250 15.26 12.96 -16.06
CA GLY A 250 14.13 13.41 -16.86
C GLY A 250 14.53 13.88 -18.24
N ALA A 251 13.64 13.71 -19.19
CA ALA A 251 13.70 14.33 -20.52
C ALA A 251 12.67 15.46 -20.61
N ALA A 252 12.95 16.53 -21.36
CA ALA A 252 11.98 17.59 -21.60
C ALA A 252 10.71 17.03 -22.25
N ALA A 253 9.54 17.40 -21.75
CA ALA A 253 8.27 17.02 -22.34
C ALA A 253 8.07 17.74 -23.66
N ALA A 254 7.59 17.04 -24.69
CA ALA A 254 7.40 17.62 -26.03
C ALA A 254 6.15 18.54 -26.11
N ASP A 255 5.22 18.36 -25.20
CA ASP A 255 3.88 18.98 -25.22
C ASP A 255 3.73 20.20 -24.29
N ALA A 256 4.71 20.44 -23.40
CA ALA A 256 4.65 21.53 -22.45
C ALA A 256 6.02 22.11 -22.13
N PRO A 257 6.19 23.46 -22.19
CA PRO A 257 7.40 24.11 -21.68
C PRO A 257 7.46 23.92 -20.14
N HIS A 258 8.67 23.82 -19.60
CA HIS A 258 8.92 23.65 -18.17
C HIS A 258 8.32 22.36 -17.57
N ALA A 259 8.14 21.33 -18.40
CA ALA A 259 7.75 20.01 -17.99
C ALA A 259 8.81 18.96 -18.37
N TRP A 260 9.00 17.98 -17.53
CA TRP A 260 9.93 16.88 -17.74
C TRP A 260 9.25 15.55 -17.47
N GLU A 261 9.55 14.57 -18.32
CA GLU A 261 9.02 13.20 -18.19
C GLU A 261 10.13 12.25 -17.79
N PHE A 262 9.78 11.26 -16.97
CA PHE A 262 10.66 10.29 -16.37
C PHE A 262 10.09 8.89 -16.59
N ASP A 263 10.89 7.93 -17.04
CA ASP A 263 10.54 6.51 -17.13
C ASP A 263 11.31 5.74 -16.04
N ALA A 264 10.61 5.24 -15.04
CA ALA A 264 11.18 4.41 -13.98
C ALA A 264 11.63 3.02 -14.49
N ARG A 265 11.40 2.70 -15.76
CA ARG A 265 11.72 1.41 -16.39
C ARG A 265 11.12 0.18 -15.68
N GLY A 266 10.23 0.41 -14.73
CA GLY A 266 9.55 -0.61 -13.93
C GLY A 266 8.42 -0.01 -13.12
N TRP A 267 7.61 -0.86 -12.51
CA TRP A 267 6.46 -0.45 -11.72
C TRP A 267 6.81 -0.43 -10.22
N LEU A 268 7.77 0.43 -9.84
CA LEU A 268 8.20 0.59 -8.45
C LEU A 268 7.02 1.09 -7.59
N PRO A 269 6.80 0.50 -6.39
CA PRO A 269 5.73 0.91 -5.49
C PRO A 269 6.11 2.18 -4.71
N ALA A 270 6.22 3.31 -5.42
CA ALA A 270 6.67 4.59 -4.86
C ALA A 270 5.70 5.10 -3.78
N GLU A 271 6.24 5.52 -2.64
CA GLU A 271 5.53 6.09 -1.50
C GLU A 271 6.14 7.38 -0.97
N ARG A 272 7.35 7.74 -1.47
CA ARG A 272 8.06 8.97 -1.18
C ARG A 272 8.69 9.52 -2.45
N LEU A 273 8.83 10.83 -2.52
CA LEU A 273 9.47 11.52 -3.63
C LEU A 273 10.50 12.51 -3.10
N ARG A 274 11.61 12.65 -3.82
CA ARG A 274 12.57 13.75 -3.68
C ARG A 274 12.84 14.34 -5.04
N ILE A 275 13.08 15.65 -5.05
CA ILE A 275 13.53 16.38 -6.24
C ILE A 275 14.98 16.80 -6.01
N ALA A 276 15.84 16.36 -6.91
CA ALA A 276 17.25 16.75 -6.89
C ALA A 276 17.51 17.79 -7.98
N PHE A 277 17.63 19.06 -7.57
CA PHE A 277 18.03 20.14 -8.47
C PHE A 277 19.50 20.00 -8.87
N ALA A 278 19.79 20.22 -10.16
CA ALA A 278 21.15 20.20 -10.67
C ALA A 278 22.02 21.36 -10.14
N GLU A 279 21.38 22.49 -9.85
CA GLU A 279 22.02 23.72 -9.41
C GLU A 279 21.74 24.00 -7.94
N SER A 280 22.70 24.54 -7.22
CA SER A 280 22.52 25.08 -5.87
C SER A 280 21.70 26.37 -5.94
N ASN A 281 21.06 26.74 -4.82
CA ASN A 281 20.22 27.92 -4.71
C ASN A 281 19.03 27.92 -5.69
N SER A 282 18.47 26.73 -5.93
CA SER A 282 17.28 26.51 -6.74
C SER A 282 16.05 26.38 -5.86
N MET A 283 14.93 26.96 -6.33
CA MET A 283 13.63 26.85 -5.69
C MET A 283 12.54 26.88 -6.76
N ALA A 284 11.58 25.99 -6.70
CA ALA A 284 10.45 25.96 -7.63
C ALA A 284 9.22 25.31 -7.01
N THR A 285 8.04 25.83 -7.33
CA THR A 285 6.78 25.13 -7.08
C THR A 285 6.56 24.14 -8.22
N LEU A 286 6.53 22.85 -7.88
CA LEU A 286 6.47 21.76 -8.82
C LEU A 286 5.18 20.96 -8.63
N ARG A 287 4.50 20.70 -9.74
CA ARG A 287 3.39 19.77 -9.83
C ARG A 287 3.91 18.43 -10.31
N LEU A 288 3.64 17.41 -9.54
CA LEU A 288 4.09 16.04 -9.76
C LEU A 288 2.91 15.18 -10.22
N LEU A 289 3.05 14.52 -11.35
CA LEU A 289 2.04 13.65 -11.92
C LEU A 289 2.64 12.26 -12.20
N SER A 290 1.80 11.23 -12.24
CA SER A 290 2.23 9.90 -12.66
C SER A 290 1.13 9.14 -13.40
N ARG A 291 1.55 8.10 -14.15
CA ARG A 291 0.65 7.16 -14.83
C ARG A 291 1.30 5.77 -14.91
N PRO A 292 0.52 4.68 -14.88
CA PRO A 292 1.07 3.33 -14.95
C PRO A 292 1.52 2.94 -16.36
N ALA A 293 0.91 3.49 -17.40
CA ALA A 293 1.22 3.19 -18.80
C ALA A 293 1.17 4.44 -19.69
N ALA A 294 1.84 4.41 -20.82
CA ALA A 294 2.00 5.57 -21.69
C ALA A 294 0.69 6.09 -22.31
N ASP A 295 -0.29 5.22 -22.48
CA ASP A 295 -1.62 5.47 -23.02
C ASP A 295 -2.65 5.89 -21.96
N MET A 296 -2.27 5.89 -20.69
CA MET A 296 -3.14 6.29 -19.59
C MET A 296 -3.02 7.79 -19.28
N PRO A 297 -4.10 8.42 -18.76
CA PRO A 297 -4.06 9.83 -18.40
C PRO A 297 -3.13 10.08 -17.22
N TRP A 298 -2.48 11.24 -17.22
CA TRP A 298 -1.70 11.74 -16.10
C TRP A 298 -2.60 12.01 -14.89
N ARG A 299 -2.12 11.61 -13.70
CA ARG A 299 -2.79 11.84 -12.42
C ARG A 299 -1.87 12.63 -11.51
N GLU A 300 -2.39 13.68 -10.92
CA GLU A 300 -1.67 14.48 -9.95
C GLU A 300 -1.35 13.67 -8.70
N ARG A 301 -0.13 13.82 -8.20
CA ARG A 301 0.36 13.20 -6.97
C ARG A 301 0.63 14.21 -5.88
N ALA A 302 1.14 15.36 -6.28
CA ALA A 302 1.45 16.45 -5.38
C ALA A 302 1.63 17.76 -6.13
N ASP A 303 1.47 18.85 -5.40
CA ASP A 303 1.83 20.22 -5.79
C ASP A 303 2.51 20.85 -4.58
N ALA A 304 3.82 21.10 -4.67
CA ALA A 304 4.60 21.52 -3.52
C ALA A 304 5.82 22.38 -3.92
N LEU A 305 6.30 23.17 -2.96
CA LEU A 305 7.53 23.94 -3.09
C LEU A 305 8.73 23.03 -2.78
N PHE A 306 9.66 22.97 -3.73
CA PHE A 306 10.94 22.29 -3.57
C PHE A 306 12.08 23.30 -3.64
N TYR A 307 13.13 23.06 -2.86
CA TYR A 307 14.30 23.92 -2.84
C TYR A 307 15.56 23.13 -2.52
N ARG A 308 16.69 23.68 -2.97
CA ARG A 308 18.05 23.29 -2.62
C ARG A 308 18.87 24.57 -2.47
N LEU A 309 19.14 24.96 -1.24
CA LEU A 309 19.79 26.23 -0.90
C LEU A 309 21.13 25.96 -0.20
N GLN A 310 22.11 26.82 -0.45
CA GLN A 310 23.37 26.82 0.27
C GLN A 310 23.38 28.02 1.22
N VAL A 311 23.40 27.78 2.53
CA VAL A 311 23.38 28.80 3.56
C VAL A 311 24.57 28.59 4.48
N ASP A 312 25.50 29.52 4.56
CA ASP A 312 26.69 29.48 5.42
C ASP A 312 27.48 28.17 5.33
N GLY A 313 27.66 27.65 4.11
CA GLY A 313 28.37 26.40 3.85
C GLY A 313 27.56 25.11 4.15
N THR A 314 26.31 25.25 4.61
CA THR A 314 25.40 24.13 4.87
C THR A 314 24.35 24.04 3.76
N GLU A 315 24.13 22.82 3.23
CA GLU A 315 23.05 22.57 2.27
C GLU A 315 21.73 22.38 2.99
N LEU A 316 20.75 23.19 2.59
CA LEU A 316 19.36 23.08 3.02
C LEU A 316 18.52 22.62 1.84
N ALA A 317 17.93 21.42 1.90
CA ALA A 317 17.09 20.87 0.86
C ALA A 317 15.68 20.54 1.39
N SER A 318 14.71 20.52 0.48
CA SER A 318 13.35 20.08 0.82
C SER A 318 13.36 18.68 1.41
N ALA A 319 12.51 18.45 2.39
CA ALA A 319 12.26 17.12 2.94
C ALA A 319 11.63 16.21 1.87
N GLU A 320 11.72 14.91 2.09
CA GLU A 320 11.02 13.93 1.26
C GLU A 320 9.50 14.12 1.34
N LEU A 321 8.84 14.07 0.19
CA LEU A 321 7.41 14.25 0.08
C LEU A 321 6.70 12.88 0.14
N PRO A 322 5.79 12.65 1.10
CA PRO A 322 4.97 11.47 1.13
C PRO A 322 3.91 11.51 0.02
N VAL A 323 3.74 10.39 -0.68
CA VAL A 323 2.70 10.20 -1.68
C VAL A 323 1.96 8.89 -1.46
N GLU A 324 0.75 8.79 -1.99
CA GLU A 324 0.01 7.53 -1.97
C GLU A 324 0.81 6.44 -2.69
N ARG A 325 1.02 5.29 -2.02
CA ARG A 325 1.75 4.15 -2.58
C ARG A 325 1.09 3.64 -3.84
N ARG A 326 1.77 3.76 -4.98
CA ARG A 326 1.31 3.27 -6.27
C ARG A 326 2.47 2.76 -7.11
N ARG A 327 2.17 1.85 -8.04
CA ARG A 327 3.12 1.30 -9.02
C ARG A 327 2.90 1.98 -10.35
N ASP A 328 3.37 3.24 -10.46
CA ASP A 328 3.33 3.99 -11.71
C ASP A 328 4.74 4.02 -12.32
N ARG A 329 4.80 3.73 -13.62
CA ARG A 329 6.07 3.70 -14.36
C ARG A 329 6.48 5.07 -14.87
N TYR A 330 5.52 5.86 -15.38
CA TYR A 330 5.80 7.16 -15.97
C TYR A 330 5.46 8.26 -15.00
N TRP A 331 6.39 9.20 -14.87
CA TRP A 331 6.27 10.34 -13.99
C TRP A 331 6.47 11.61 -14.79
N ARG A 332 5.87 12.71 -14.34
CA ARG A 332 5.99 14.03 -14.96
C ARG A 332 6.09 15.09 -13.86
N VAL A 333 7.02 16.01 -14.06
CA VAL A 333 7.22 17.16 -13.19
C VAL A 333 6.99 18.40 -14.02
N GLU A 334 6.10 19.27 -13.58
CA GLU A 334 5.77 20.54 -14.22
C GLU A 334 6.14 21.68 -13.28
N ALA A 335 6.98 22.59 -13.73
CA ALA A 335 7.27 23.82 -12.98
C ALA A 335 6.24 24.90 -13.34
N ARG A 336 5.68 25.56 -12.32
CA ARG A 336 4.74 26.67 -12.56
C ARG A 336 5.44 27.88 -13.17
N GLU A 337 6.70 28.09 -12.82
CA GLU A 337 7.55 29.20 -13.30
C GLU A 337 9.02 28.73 -13.36
N GLY A 338 9.81 29.28 -14.26
CA GLY A 338 11.25 29.09 -14.29
C GLY A 338 11.83 28.56 -15.59
N ASN A 339 13.12 28.84 -15.83
CA ASN A 339 13.92 28.38 -16.96
C ASN A 339 14.96 27.32 -16.52
N GLY A 340 14.68 26.59 -15.42
CA GLY A 340 15.64 25.65 -14.81
C GLY A 340 15.93 24.45 -15.69
N LYS A 341 17.11 23.84 -15.46
CA LYS A 341 17.44 22.53 -16.00
C LYS A 341 16.52 21.46 -15.42
N ALA A 342 16.33 20.37 -16.17
CA ALA A 342 15.59 19.21 -15.70
C ALA A 342 16.10 18.79 -14.30
N PRO A 343 15.24 18.72 -13.29
CA PRO A 343 15.63 18.11 -12.03
C PRO A 343 15.69 16.59 -12.18
N ALA A 344 16.44 15.90 -11.33
CA ALA A 344 16.28 14.46 -11.19
C ALA A 344 15.15 14.15 -10.21
N LEU A 345 14.42 13.09 -10.48
CA LEU A 345 13.37 12.57 -9.61
C LEU A 345 13.90 11.34 -8.87
N GLU A 346 13.77 11.32 -7.57
CA GLU A 346 14.10 10.15 -6.75
C GLU A 346 12.82 9.56 -6.16
N LEU A 347 12.58 8.29 -6.51
CA LEU A 347 11.46 7.51 -6.01
C LEU A 347 11.89 6.71 -4.78
N GLY A 348 11.25 6.99 -3.64
CA GLY A 348 11.41 6.22 -2.41
C GLY A 348 10.35 5.13 -2.33
N TRP A 349 10.76 3.88 -2.23
CA TRP A 349 9.87 2.73 -2.23
C TRP A 349 10.31 1.65 -1.27
N ALA A 350 9.37 0.85 -0.78
CA ALA A 350 9.65 -0.33 0.02
C ALA A 350 9.17 -1.58 -0.75
N PRO A 351 9.97 -2.68 -0.76
CA PRO A 351 9.64 -3.89 -1.49
C PRO A 351 8.31 -4.50 -1.04
N ASP A 352 7.49 -4.95 -1.99
CA ASP A 352 6.42 -5.91 -1.67
C ASP A 352 7.05 -7.28 -1.34
N GLU A 353 6.33 -8.10 -0.61
CA GLU A 353 6.71 -9.47 -0.33
C GLU A 353 5.87 -10.43 -1.17
N LEU A 354 6.52 -11.39 -1.83
CA LEU A 354 5.84 -12.52 -2.42
C LEU A 354 5.88 -13.68 -1.41
N VAL A 355 4.70 -14.21 -1.08
CA VAL A 355 4.53 -15.38 -0.22
C VAL A 355 3.95 -16.49 -1.05
N PHE A 356 4.55 -17.69 -1.01
CA PHE A 356 4.06 -18.84 -1.76
C PHE A 356 4.08 -20.13 -0.94
N ILE A 357 3.25 -21.10 -1.33
CA ILE A 357 3.23 -22.45 -0.75
C ILE A 357 4.33 -23.27 -1.41
N ALA A 358 5.33 -23.70 -0.61
CA ALA A 358 6.47 -24.48 -1.09
C ALA A 358 6.09 -25.96 -1.27
N ARG A 359 5.32 -26.26 -2.32
CA ARG A 359 4.88 -27.60 -2.67
C ARG A 359 5.77 -28.21 -3.75
N GLY A 360 6.04 -29.52 -3.64
CA GLY A 360 6.85 -30.25 -4.61
C GLY A 360 8.36 -30.09 -4.38
N ARG A 361 9.14 -30.28 -5.42
CA ARG A 361 10.61 -30.30 -5.34
C ARG A 361 11.20 -28.93 -5.68
N ALA A 362 12.26 -28.55 -4.95
CA ALA A 362 13.13 -27.46 -5.35
C ALA A 362 14.02 -27.86 -6.56
N PRO A 363 14.57 -26.92 -7.33
CA PRO A 363 14.53 -25.49 -7.13
C PRO A 363 13.18 -24.87 -7.48
N PHE A 364 12.79 -23.82 -6.73
CA PHE A 364 11.64 -22.99 -7.08
C PHE A 364 12.06 -21.87 -8.02
N LEU A 365 11.15 -21.49 -8.91
CA LEU A 365 11.40 -20.54 -9.95
C LEU A 365 10.32 -19.46 -9.95
N LEU A 366 10.68 -18.19 -9.90
CA LEU A 366 9.77 -17.07 -10.15
C LEU A 366 9.90 -16.65 -11.61
N ALA A 367 8.81 -16.75 -12.37
CA ALA A 367 8.73 -16.28 -13.73
C ALA A 367 7.97 -14.96 -13.81
N ALA A 368 8.46 -14.02 -14.64
CA ALA A 368 7.95 -12.67 -14.76
C ALA A 368 7.96 -12.20 -16.22
N GLY A 369 7.08 -11.23 -16.53
CA GLY A 369 7.06 -10.59 -17.83
C GLY A 369 6.30 -11.40 -18.89
N SER A 370 4.97 -11.45 -18.77
CA SER A 370 4.11 -12.04 -19.78
C SER A 370 2.88 -11.17 -20.05
N ALA A 371 2.77 -10.70 -21.28
CA ALA A 371 1.55 -10.05 -21.76
C ALA A 371 0.43 -11.06 -22.14
N ARG A 372 0.72 -12.36 -22.04
CA ARG A 372 -0.16 -13.44 -22.56
C ARG A 372 -0.91 -14.17 -21.47
N VAL A 373 -0.41 -14.15 -20.22
CA VAL A 373 -1.05 -14.86 -19.11
C VAL A 373 -2.15 -14.02 -18.47
N VAL A 374 -3.22 -14.68 -18.07
CA VAL A 374 -4.27 -14.04 -17.26
C VAL A 374 -3.73 -13.77 -15.86
N PRO A 375 -4.11 -12.67 -15.20
CA PRO A 375 -3.69 -12.39 -13.83
C PRO A 375 -3.92 -13.59 -12.90
N ALA A 376 -2.91 -13.88 -12.05
CA ALA A 376 -3.03 -14.98 -11.09
C ALA A 376 -4.12 -14.67 -10.06
N ALA A 377 -4.94 -15.67 -9.76
CA ALA A 377 -5.69 -15.65 -8.49
C ALA A 377 -4.70 -15.78 -7.33
N GLN A 378 -4.96 -15.09 -6.22
CA GLN A 378 -4.09 -15.09 -5.04
C GLN A 378 -4.79 -15.71 -3.83
N PRO A 379 -5.06 -17.04 -3.84
CA PRO A 379 -5.80 -17.70 -2.77
C PRO A 379 -5.04 -17.68 -1.43
N VAL A 380 -3.72 -17.56 -1.48
CA VAL A 380 -2.85 -17.49 -0.28
C VAL A 380 -3.18 -16.28 0.58
N ASN A 381 -3.72 -15.19 0.02
CA ASN A 381 -4.15 -14.03 0.80
C ASN A 381 -5.18 -14.40 1.88
N ARG A 382 -6.11 -15.30 1.58
CA ARG A 382 -7.10 -15.79 2.56
C ARG A 382 -6.43 -16.59 3.66
N LEU A 383 -5.55 -17.54 3.28
CA LEU A 383 -4.77 -18.30 4.26
C LEU A 383 -3.96 -17.41 5.19
N LEU A 384 -3.30 -16.37 4.64
CA LEU A 384 -2.53 -15.42 5.44
C LEU A 384 -3.40 -14.57 6.36
N ALA A 385 -4.64 -14.26 5.97
CA ALA A 385 -5.57 -13.51 6.81
C ALA A 385 -6.05 -14.33 8.02
N ASP A 386 -6.18 -15.65 7.88
CA ASP A 386 -6.65 -16.55 8.94
C ASP A 386 -5.55 -16.96 9.94
N LEU A 387 -4.27 -16.68 9.63
CA LEU A 387 -3.14 -16.96 10.51
C LEU A 387 -2.82 -15.76 11.40
N ASP A 388 -2.71 -16.00 12.70
CA ASP A 388 -2.14 -15.01 13.62
C ASP A 388 -0.64 -14.76 13.31
N GLU A 389 -0.10 -13.63 13.79
CA GLU A 389 1.27 -13.21 13.47
C GLU A 389 2.32 -14.23 13.94
N ALA A 390 2.15 -14.79 15.15
CA ALA A 390 3.10 -15.74 15.72
C ALA A 390 3.14 -17.04 14.89
N ARG A 391 1.99 -17.59 14.50
CA ARG A 391 1.92 -18.76 13.64
C ARG A 391 2.47 -18.50 12.26
N ARG A 392 2.20 -17.31 11.71
CA ARG A 392 2.70 -16.90 10.40
C ARG A 392 4.22 -16.85 10.39
N GLU A 393 4.86 -16.27 11.42
CA GLU A 393 6.33 -16.23 11.52
C GLU A 393 6.93 -17.64 11.62
N VAL A 394 6.34 -18.54 12.40
CA VAL A 394 6.83 -19.94 12.54
C VAL A 394 6.68 -20.73 11.24
N LEU A 395 5.60 -20.55 10.49
CA LEU A 395 5.30 -21.30 9.27
C LEU A 395 6.00 -20.77 8.03
N THR A 396 6.57 -19.54 8.08
CA THR A 396 7.11 -18.86 6.91
C THR A 396 8.63 -18.78 6.96
N GLY A 397 9.29 -19.43 6.01
CA GLY A 397 10.73 -19.30 5.78
C GLY A 397 11.07 -18.06 4.97
N ARG A 398 12.29 -17.58 5.13
CA ARG A 398 12.85 -16.46 4.34
C ARG A 398 13.60 -17.01 3.14
N ALA A 399 13.08 -16.72 1.96
CA ALA A 399 13.72 -17.01 0.70
C ALA A 399 14.38 -15.75 0.12
N ARG A 400 15.28 -15.95 -0.84
CA ARG A 400 15.96 -14.88 -1.57
C ARG A 400 15.72 -15.05 -3.06
N LEU A 401 15.67 -13.93 -3.77
CA LEU A 401 15.60 -13.91 -5.21
C LEU A 401 17.02 -13.98 -5.76
N GLY A 402 17.28 -14.94 -6.64
CA GLY A 402 18.53 -15.06 -7.38
C GLY A 402 18.57 -14.15 -8.60
N GLU A 403 19.63 -14.27 -9.39
CA GLU A 403 19.81 -13.40 -10.56
C GLU A 403 18.77 -13.64 -11.65
N ARG A 404 18.44 -12.55 -12.36
CA ARG A 404 17.56 -12.60 -13.53
C ARG A 404 18.20 -13.32 -14.69
N SER A 405 17.49 -14.28 -15.28
CA SER A 405 17.87 -14.94 -16.53
C SER A 405 16.72 -14.95 -17.54
N SER A 406 17.05 -15.05 -18.83
CA SER A 406 16.06 -15.04 -19.91
C SER A 406 15.36 -16.40 -20.02
N LEU A 407 14.06 -16.38 -20.32
CA LEU A 407 13.27 -17.53 -20.79
C LEU A 407 12.90 -17.33 -22.27
N ALA A 408 11.65 -16.89 -22.55
CA ALA A 408 11.25 -16.55 -23.92
C ALA A 408 11.72 -15.14 -24.35
N GLY A 409 12.33 -14.37 -23.45
CA GLY A 409 12.81 -13.04 -23.74
C GLY A 409 11.71 -12.03 -24.11
N PRO A 410 12.03 -10.95 -24.83
CA PRO A 410 11.11 -9.84 -25.10
C PRO A 410 9.84 -10.23 -25.89
N ASP A 411 9.83 -11.38 -26.55
CA ASP A 411 8.64 -11.82 -27.30
C ASP A 411 7.45 -12.17 -26.39
N ALA A 412 7.70 -12.59 -25.17
CA ALA A 412 6.65 -12.84 -24.19
C ALA A 412 5.95 -11.55 -23.72
N LEU A 413 6.61 -10.40 -23.85
CA LEU A 413 6.05 -9.08 -23.51
C LEU A 413 5.08 -8.55 -24.59
N ARG A 414 5.01 -9.19 -25.76
CA ARG A 414 4.09 -8.79 -26.82
C ARG A 414 2.74 -9.47 -26.60
N PRO A 415 1.63 -8.70 -26.55
CA PRO A 415 0.31 -9.29 -26.51
C PRO A 415 0.08 -10.17 -27.73
N LEU A 416 -0.66 -11.26 -27.54
CA LEU A 416 -1.13 -12.04 -28.68
C LEU A 416 -2.04 -11.16 -29.56
N PRO A 417 -1.92 -11.25 -30.89
CA PRO A 417 -2.87 -10.57 -31.75
C PRO A 417 -4.30 -11.02 -31.37
N PRO A 418 -5.27 -10.10 -31.37
CA PRO A 418 -6.64 -10.45 -31.04
C PRO A 418 -7.11 -11.58 -31.98
N PRO A 419 -7.83 -12.58 -31.46
CA PRO A 419 -8.36 -13.66 -32.27
C PRO A 419 -9.20 -13.05 -33.43
N VAL A 420 -8.90 -13.47 -34.64
CA VAL A 420 -9.65 -13.00 -35.83
C VAL A 420 -11.12 -13.31 -35.58
N PRO A 421 -12.03 -12.32 -35.59
CA PRO A 421 -13.45 -12.56 -35.29
C PRO A 421 -14.14 -13.26 -36.45
N TRP A 422 -13.74 -14.51 -36.73
CA TRP A 422 -14.24 -15.32 -37.86
C TRP A 422 -15.77 -15.47 -37.84
N GLN A 423 -16.37 -15.47 -36.63
CA GLN A 423 -17.83 -15.50 -36.47
C GLN A 423 -18.47 -14.24 -37.06
N ARG A 424 -17.85 -13.08 -36.94
CA ARG A 424 -18.32 -11.82 -37.54
C ARG A 424 -18.22 -11.88 -39.05
N TYR A 425 -17.14 -12.42 -39.61
CA TYR A 425 -16.99 -12.60 -41.02
C TYR A 425 -17.99 -13.63 -41.60
N LEU A 426 -18.22 -14.73 -40.87
CA LEU A 426 -19.20 -15.73 -41.23
C LEU A 426 -20.63 -15.14 -41.25
N LEU A 427 -21.01 -14.35 -40.24
CA LEU A 427 -22.30 -13.66 -40.21
C LEU A 427 -22.47 -12.68 -41.38
N TRP A 428 -21.43 -11.90 -41.70
CA TRP A 428 -21.45 -11.01 -42.84
C TRP A 428 -21.56 -11.77 -44.15
N THR A 429 -20.84 -12.87 -44.33
CA THR A 429 -20.91 -13.71 -45.52
C THR A 429 -22.30 -14.31 -45.69
N LEU A 430 -22.92 -14.78 -44.61
CA LEU A 430 -24.26 -15.34 -44.61
C LEU A 430 -25.32 -14.26 -44.93
N LEU A 431 -25.16 -13.07 -44.38
CA LEU A 431 -26.04 -11.92 -44.66
C LEU A 431 -25.95 -11.49 -46.11
N ILE A 432 -24.74 -11.32 -46.65
CA ILE A 432 -24.53 -10.94 -48.08
C ILE A 432 -25.05 -12.04 -48.99
N GLY A 433 -24.77 -13.31 -48.66
CA GLY A 433 -25.31 -14.45 -49.41
C GLY A 433 -26.83 -14.48 -49.44
N GLY A 434 -27.48 -14.24 -48.31
CA GLY A 434 -28.95 -14.14 -48.22
C GLY A 434 -29.51 -13.01 -49.06
N VAL A 435 -28.88 -11.83 -49.01
CA VAL A 435 -29.31 -10.67 -49.85
C VAL A 435 -29.16 -10.98 -51.35
N LEU A 436 -28.05 -11.62 -51.74
CA LEU A 436 -27.85 -12.01 -53.14
C LEU A 436 -28.88 -13.03 -53.62
N VAL A 437 -29.26 -14.00 -52.79
CA VAL A 437 -30.31 -14.98 -53.12
C VAL A 437 -31.66 -14.25 -53.28
N LEU A 438 -32.01 -13.36 -52.35
CA LEU A 438 -33.25 -12.56 -52.46
C LEU A 438 -33.25 -11.68 -53.76
N LEU A 439 -32.13 -11.05 -54.03
CA LEU A 439 -31.98 -10.26 -55.27
C LEU A 439 -32.16 -11.12 -56.51
N ALA A 440 -31.53 -12.30 -56.56
CA ALA A 440 -31.68 -13.22 -57.66
C ALA A 440 -33.14 -13.70 -57.85
N MET A 441 -33.83 -13.98 -56.74
CA MET A 441 -35.25 -14.32 -56.75
C MET A 441 -36.11 -13.17 -57.25
N ALA A 442 -35.86 -11.95 -56.80
CA ALA A 442 -36.57 -10.75 -57.25
C ALA A 442 -36.36 -10.50 -58.73
N VAL A 443 -35.12 -10.60 -59.25
CA VAL A 443 -34.82 -10.45 -60.68
C VAL A 443 -35.50 -11.55 -61.50
N ARG A 444 -35.52 -12.79 -61.02
CA ARG A 444 -36.22 -13.89 -61.65
C ARG A 444 -37.73 -13.65 -61.75
N LEU A 445 -38.33 -13.20 -60.68
CA LEU A 445 -39.77 -12.86 -60.61
C LEU A 445 -40.10 -11.69 -61.57
N TYR A 446 -39.29 -10.65 -61.57
CA TYR A 446 -39.42 -9.51 -62.46
C TYR A 446 -39.35 -9.92 -63.95
N ARG A 447 -38.41 -10.83 -64.32
CA ARG A 447 -38.31 -11.37 -65.66
C ARG A 447 -39.50 -12.24 -66.02
N GLN A 448 -40.09 -13.00 -65.11
CA GLN A 448 -41.29 -13.80 -65.35
C GLN A 448 -42.55 -12.91 -65.57
N MET A 449 -42.64 -11.80 -64.91
CA MET A 449 -43.75 -10.84 -65.09
C MET A 449 -43.69 -10.10 -66.41
N ASN A 450 -42.51 -9.87 -66.95
CA ASN A 450 -42.30 -9.18 -68.21
C ASN A 450 -42.15 -10.11 -69.41
N ALA A 451 -42.32 -11.42 -69.22
CA ALA A 451 -42.32 -12.35 -70.35
C ALA A 451 -43.61 -12.16 -71.22
N PRO A 452 -43.52 -11.99 -72.50
CA PRO A 452 -44.72 -11.85 -73.37
C PRO A 452 -45.54 -13.14 -73.34
N PRO A 453 -46.92 -13.04 -73.39
CA PRO A 453 -47.78 -14.20 -73.36
C PRO A 453 -47.46 -15.10 -74.57
N ALA A 454 -47.29 -16.41 -74.30
CA ALA A 454 -47.11 -17.40 -75.30
C ALA A 454 -48.36 -17.39 -76.22
N GLY A 455 -48.14 -17.17 -77.51
CA GLY A 455 -49.17 -17.19 -78.51
C GLY A 455 -49.88 -18.55 -78.55
N PRO A 456 -51.15 -18.58 -79.02
CA PRO A 456 -51.95 -19.80 -79.07
C PRO A 456 -51.28 -20.82 -79.97
N PRO A 457 -51.33 -22.14 -79.68
CA PRO A 457 -50.82 -23.18 -80.58
C PRO A 457 -51.69 -23.18 -81.84
N ASP A 458 -50.99 -23.05 -82.96
CA ASP A 458 -51.63 -23.20 -84.28
C ASP A 458 -52.25 -24.60 -84.39
N ALA A 459 -53.52 -24.60 -84.87
CA ALA A 459 -54.34 -25.77 -85.17
C ALA A 459 -53.96 -26.51 -86.46
#